data_786dc50aeb13bfb174c40ef5a506907c
#
_entry.id   786dc50aeb13bfb174c40ef5a506907c
#
_cell.length_a   1.000
_cell.length_b   1.000
_cell.length_c   1.000
_cell.angle_alpha   90.00
_cell.angle_beta   90.00
_cell.angle_gamma   90.00
#
_symmetry.space_group_name_H-M   'P 1'
#
loop_
_entity.id
_entity.type
_entity.pdbx_description
1 polymer ?
#
loop_
_entity_poly.entity_id
_entity_poly.type
_entity_poly.pdbx_seq_one_letter_code
_entity_poly.pdbx_strand_id
1 'polypeptide(L)'
;MAAVLGQYVRENKLEEKTGKTARQLINSLLMSTAEPIINGDSGTPYSILTQGAGLGNVGNAVSADSYIMMKDNLSGTAADGKVKAEFGDDPEKTGVYTAEFTINNLSGKAQEYTFATDVFTQDMFEHEGTAYLDTWTTPLTAEVSYEVGGQTFVPTSKVSCDVNRDGKTDADDAQCILEHVAGNHGSDNCDLTAADLDKDGKVTSYDAYLLLKGLTVSAVEVPVNSAVNVKVTIKLTEATKAALNENYPVGAYIEGFIYVNTANTEDGEILPEHSIPMLGFYGNWSDGYALDTSTFVEKLYGDERIPHTGVMQTNYQTIKYAGEKTDLAYAINPYVIEGESPADIPYDRAAINSKSAIGKFTLTASRNAAAAVYFVQDGDGKVVYTGGVAEQFSAAYYYASAQAWRNTSAGLTVNQKPNALGFREGDTFTAGMALIPEYYEVDGAMTKEQVAALIESGKLGDGCMLAYTYTVDDTTPEVKTIQKDLQTGALTVVAQDNHYIAYVGVYKGNGAKLISAGVPAQEKAGELCGATFPLDDSAGEYVTVVVGDYAGNEVKYKVNYGGTPEDYTGRLFGFTSGTKRGN
;
A
#
# COMPACT_ATOMS: atom_id res chain seq x y z
N MET A 1 -20.74 0.79 -28.99
CA MET A 1 -21.81 0.50 -28.01
C MET A 1 -22.64 1.74 -27.70
N ALA A 2 -22.14 2.81 -27.12
CA ALA A 2 -22.92 3.98 -26.70
C ALA A 2 -23.76 4.64 -27.82
N ALA A 3 -23.26 4.68 -29.07
CA ALA A 3 -24.02 5.24 -30.20
C ALA A 3 -25.28 4.42 -30.56
N VAL A 4 -25.18 3.09 -30.50
CA VAL A 4 -26.30 2.16 -30.75
C VAL A 4 -27.34 2.31 -29.63
N LEU A 5 -26.90 2.34 -28.37
CA LEU A 5 -27.82 2.60 -27.25
C LEU A 5 -28.45 3.99 -27.32
N GLY A 6 -27.71 5.00 -27.74
CA GLY A 6 -28.26 6.33 -27.96
C GLY A 6 -29.34 6.36 -29.05
N GLN A 7 -29.23 5.52 -30.11
CA GLN A 7 -30.29 5.32 -31.10
C GLN A 7 -31.49 4.62 -30.46
N TYR A 8 -31.26 3.52 -29.74
CA TYR A 8 -32.31 2.77 -29.03
C TYR A 8 -33.12 3.66 -28.07
N VAL A 9 -32.43 4.46 -27.24
CA VAL A 9 -33.07 5.42 -26.31
C VAL A 9 -33.97 6.40 -27.03
N ARG A 10 -33.52 6.96 -28.18
CA ARG A 10 -34.32 7.92 -28.97
C ARG A 10 -35.50 7.26 -29.66
N GLU A 11 -35.31 6.12 -30.34
CA GLU A 11 -36.37 5.42 -31.08
C GLU A 11 -37.49 4.95 -30.15
N ASN A 12 -37.14 4.51 -28.94
CA ASN A 12 -38.10 4.06 -27.93
C ASN A 12 -38.61 5.19 -27.00
N LYS A 13 -38.17 6.45 -27.25
CA LYS A 13 -38.55 7.64 -26.48
C LYS A 13 -38.33 7.44 -24.97
N LEU A 14 -37.24 6.81 -24.59
CA LEU A 14 -37.02 6.44 -23.18
C LEU A 14 -36.79 7.66 -22.28
N GLU A 15 -36.24 8.77 -22.81
CA GLU A 15 -36.10 10.01 -22.04
C GLU A 15 -37.49 10.59 -21.67
N GLU A 16 -38.44 10.55 -22.58
CA GLU A 16 -39.83 11.02 -22.32
C GLU A 16 -40.54 10.10 -21.31
N LYS A 17 -40.33 8.78 -21.43
CA LYS A 17 -40.99 7.78 -20.56
C LYS A 17 -40.45 7.80 -19.14
N THR A 18 -39.16 8.02 -18.96
CA THR A 18 -38.49 7.84 -17.68
C THR A 18 -38.11 9.15 -16.98
N GLY A 19 -38.10 10.26 -17.71
CA GLY A 19 -37.60 11.55 -17.24
C GLY A 19 -36.07 11.56 -17.02
N LYS A 20 -35.35 10.54 -17.48
CA LYS A 20 -33.87 10.45 -17.42
C LYS A 20 -33.26 10.91 -18.74
N THR A 21 -32.05 11.47 -18.66
CA THR A 21 -31.31 11.84 -19.85
C THR A 21 -30.78 10.61 -20.59
N ALA A 22 -30.54 10.75 -21.91
CA ALA A 22 -29.94 9.68 -22.71
C ALA A 22 -28.61 9.18 -22.08
N ARG A 23 -27.77 10.06 -21.51
CA ARG A 23 -26.53 9.70 -20.85
C ARG A 23 -26.78 8.77 -19.63
N GLN A 24 -27.73 9.14 -18.79
CA GLN A 24 -28.09 8.33 -17.61
C GLN A 24 -28.57 6.93 -18.04
N LEU A 25 -29.46 6.87 -19.03
CA LEU A 25 -30.01 5.60 -19.51
C LEU A 25 -28.95 4.72 -20.18
N ILE A 26 -28.09 5.32 -21.03
CA ILE A 26 -27.01 4.58 -21.69
C ILE A 26 -26.04 4.01 -20.65
N ASN A 27 -25.61 4.82 -19.68
CA ASN A 27 -24.72 4.35 -18.62
C ASN A 27 -25.37 3.25 -17.79
N SER A 28 -26.60 3.46 -17.35
CA SER A 28 -27.33 2.48 -16.55
C SER A 28 -27.51 1.16 -17.29
N LEU A 29 -28.08 1.18 -18.47
CA LEU A 29 -28.33 -0.03 -19.26
C LEU A 29 -27.02 -0.78 -19.57
N LEU A 30 -25.99 -0.07 -20.05
CA LEU A 30 -24.74 -0.71 -20.44
C LEU A 30 -23.98 -1.30 -19.25
N MET A 31 -23.94 -0.59 -18.12
CA MET A 31 -23.21 -1.05 -16.96
C MET A 31 -23.96 -2.15 -16.20
N SER A 32 -25.27 -1.99 -16.01
CA SER A 32 -26.03 -2.97 -15.23
C SER A 32 -26.25 -4.30 -15.94
N THR A 33 -26.22 -4.31 -17.28
CA THR A 33 -26.36 -5.55 -18.07
C THR A 33 -25.04 -6.10 -18.59
N ALA A 34 -23.92 -5.56 -18.08
CA ALA A 34 -22.60 -6.11 -18.37
C ALA A 34 -22.43 -7.46 -17.66
N GLU A 35 -21.73 -8.36 -18.32
CA GLU A 35 -21.49 -9.71 -17.83
C GLU A 35 -20.17 -9.76 -17.06
N PRO A 36 -20.19 -10.08 -15.75
CA PRO A 36 -18.96 -10.31 -15.00
C PRO A 36 -18.08 -11.36 -15.66
N ILE A 37 -16.79 -11.07 -15.80
CA ILE A 37 -15.83 -11.98 -16.40
C ILE A 37 -15.34 -12.93 -15.32
N ILE A 38 -15.59 -14.19 -15.51
CA ILE A 38 -15.20 -15.27 -14.60
C ILE A 38 -13.84 -15.82 -15.00
N ASN A 39 -12.95 -16.00 -14.05
CA ASN A 39 -11.69 -16.70 -14.23
C ASN A 39 -11.98 -18.20 -14.42
N GLY A 40 -11.59 -18.74 -15.57
CA GLY A 40 -11.86 -20.14 -15.89
C GLY A 40 -11.14 -21.15 -15.00
N ASP A 41 -10.06 -20.75 -14.35
CA ASP A 41 -9.27 -21.63 -13.49
C ASP A 41 -9.81 -21.67 -12.04
N SER A 42 -10.25 -20.53 -11.51
CA SER A 42 -10.77 -20.42 -10.14
C SER A 42 -12.30 -20.52 -10.05
N GLY A 43 -13.01 -20.25 -11.15
CA GLY A 43 -14.47 -20.18 -11.16
C GLY A 43 -15.03 -18.93 -10.47
N THR A 44 -14.18 -18.00 -10.06
CA THR A 44 -14.56 -16.73 -9.40
C THR A 44 -14.45 -15.54 -10.37
N PRO A 45 -15.20 -14.45 -10.18
CA PRO A 45 -15.01 -13.23 -10.97
C PRO A 45 -13.59 -12.67 -10.82
N TYR A 46 -13.02 -12.09 -11.87
CA TYR A 46 -11.83 -11.26 -11.70
C TYR A 46 -12.13 -10.05 -10.83
N SER A 47 -11.07 -9.49 -10.21
CA SER A 47 -11.17 -8.28 -9.39
C SER A 47 -11.93 -7.15 -10.11
N ILE A 48 -12.81 -6.46 -9.37
CA ILE A 48 -13.53 -5.26 -9.85
C ILE A 48 -12.56 -4.17 -10.32
N LEU A 49 -11.39 -4.07 -9.69
CA LEU A 49 -10.34 -3.12 -10.10
C LEU A 49 -9.76 -3.44 -11.49
N THR A 50 -9.89 -4.71 -11.94
CA THR A 50 -9.44 -5.14 -13.26
C THR A 50 -10.54 -5.07 -14.31
N GLN A 51 -11.75 -5.54 -13.97
CA GLN A 51 -12.83 -5.69 -14.95
C GLN A 51 -13.93 -4.61 -14.88
N GLY A 52 -14.05 -3.86 -13.78
CA GLY A 52 -15.15 -2.94 -13.55
C GLY A 52 -16.49 -3.67 -13.47
N ALA A 53 -17.47 -3.26 -14.30
CA ALA A 53 -18.78 -3.92 -14.40
C ALA A 53 -18.76 -5.24 -15.19
N GLY A 54 -17.66 -5.56 -15.86
CA GLY A 54 -17.54 -6.72 -16.73
C GLY A 54 -17.62 -6.41 -18.22
N LEU A 55 -17.95 -7.41 -19.02
CA LEU A 55 -18.04 -7.31 -20.48
C LEU A 55 -19.36 -6.64 -20.89
N GLY A 56 -19.28 -5.44 -21.46
CA GLY A 56 -20.46 -4.74 -21.97
C GLY A 56 -21.10 -5.49 -23.15
N ASN A 57 -22.41 -5.71 -23.07
CA ASN A 57 -23.21 -6.37 -24.10
C ASN A 57 -24.37 -5.48 -24.54
N VAL A 58 -24.30 -4.97 -25.79
CA VAL A 58 -25.36 -4.11 -26.33
C VAL A 58 -26.66 -4.89 -26.53
N GLY A 59 -26.58 -6.17 -26.87
CA GLY A 59 -27.75 -7.04 -26.99
C GLY A 59 -28.52 -7.09 -25.68
N ASN A 60 -27.84 -7.37 -24.59
CA ASN A 60 -28.43 -7.38 -23.24
C ASN A 60 -29.03 -6.00 -22.90
N ALA A 61 -28.29 -4.93 -23.17
CA ALA A 61 -28.74 -3.58 -22.84
C ALA A 61 -30.02 -3.14 -23.55
N VAL A 62 -30.27 -3.59 -24.82
CA VAL A 62 -31.48 -3.23 -25.58
C VAL A 62 -32.64 -4.21 -25.34
N SER A 63 -32.38 -5.41 -24.84
CA SER A 63 -33.42 -6.40 -24.50
C SER A 63 -33.84 -6.34 -23.02
N ALA A 64 -33.17 -5.53 -22.22
CA ALA A 64 -33.53 -5.37 -20.82
C ALA A 64 -34.87 -4.65 -20.65
N ASP A 65 -35.79 -5.27 -19.93
CA ASP A 65 -37.12 -4.72 -19.61
C ASP A 65 -37.09 -3.80 -18.37
N SER A 66 -35.90 -3.51 -17.87
CA SER A 66 -35.67 -2.65 -16.69
C SER A 66 -34.29 -2.00 -16.74
N TYR A 67 -34.06 -1.04 -15.86
CA TYR A 67 -32.76 -0.43 -15.64
C TYR A 67 -32.55 -0.11 -14.17
N ILE A 68 -31.29 -0.07 -13.76
CA ILE A 68 -30.86 0.21 -12.39
C ILE A 68 -30.39 1.66 -12.26
N MET A 69 -30.79 2.34 -11.18
CA MET A 69 -30.20 3.63 -10.81
C MET A 69 -29.70 3.56 -9.38
N MET A 70 -28.42 3.85 -9.17
CA MET A 70 -27.89 4.04 -7.84
C MET A 70 -28.49 5.31 -7.22
N LYS A 71 -28.78 5.28 -5.91
CA LYS A 71 -29.23 6.47 -5.18
C LYS A 71 -28.11 7.50 -5.09
N ASP A 72 -26.95 7.03 -4.70
CA ASP A 72 -25.69 7.79 -4.61
C ASP A 72 -24.48 6.85 -4.76
N ASN A 73 -23.31 7.41 -4.85
CA ASN A 73 -22.01 6.75 -4.70
C ASN A 73 -20.95 7.79 -4.31
N LEU A 74 -19.83 7.34 -3.75
CA LEU A 74 -18.79 8.24 -3.24
C LEU A 74 -18.19 9.15 -4.34
N SER A 75 -18.08 8.66 -5.56
CA SER A 75 -17.58 9.44 -6.69
C SER A 75 -18.59 10.44 -7.27
N GLY A 76 -19.81 10.50 -6.74
CA GLY A 76 -20.89 11.37 -7.23
C GLY A 76 -21.41 11.02 -8.64
N THR A 77 -20.95 9.93 -9.24
CA THR A 77 -21.27 9.56 -10.63
C THR A 77 -22.61 8.83 -10.79
N ALA A 78 -23.28 8.49 -9.69
CA ALA A 78 -24.68 8.02 -9.68
C ALA A 78 -25.61 8.99 -10.40
N ALA A 79 -25.36 10.29 -10.26
CA ALA A 79 -26.10 11.34 -10.95
C ALA A 79 -26.01 11.24 -12.49
N ASP A 80 -24.94 10.64 -13.01
CA ASP A 80 -24.75 10.38 -14.45
C ASP A 80 -25.32 9.01 -14.90
N GLY A 81 -25.96 8.26 -14.00
CA GLY A 81 -26.52 6.94 -14.25
C GLY A 81 -25.48 5.81 -14.20
N LYS A 82 -24.29 6.04 -13.64
CA LYS A 82 -23.32 4.95 -13.47
C LYS A 82 -23.78 4.02 -12.35
N VAL A 83 -23.74 2.72 -12.65
CA VAL A 83 -24.19 1.64 -11.77
C VAL A 83 -22.96 1.00 -11.10
N LYS A 84 -22.66 1.43 -9.89
CA LYS A 84 -21.59 0.89 -9.05
C LYS A 84 -21.83 1.26 -7.58
N ALA A 85 -21.63 0.31 -6.69
CA ALA A 85 -21.67 0.53 -5.24
C ALA A 85 -20.25 0.80 -4.73
N GLU A 86 -20.04 1.96 -4.15
CA GLU A 86 -18.76 2.40 -3.59
C GLU A 86 -18.92 2.57 -2.08
N PHE A 87 -18.29 1.70 -1.31
CA PHE A 87 -18.43 1.67 0.15
C PHE A 87 -17.39 2.53 0.88
N GLY A 88 -16.26 2.84 0.21
CA GLY A 88 -15.13 3.52 0.84
C GLY A 88 -14.38 2.65 1.84
N ASP A 89 -13.72 3.32 2.77
CA ASP A 89 -12.97 2.68 3.83
C ASP A 89 -13.85 2.29 5.01
N ASP A 90 -13.47 1.20 5.67
CA ASP A 90 -14.03 0.72 6.93
C ASP A 90 -12.92 0.65 8.00
N PRO A 91 -12.41 1.81 8.49
CA PRO A 91 -11.26 1.87 9.39
C PRO A 91 -11.50 1.16 10.72
N GLU A 92 -12.75 1.11 11.18
CA GLU A 92 -13.14 0.38 12.39
C GLU A 92 -13.32 -1.13 12.15
N LYS A 93 -13.13 -1.59 10.91
CA LYS A 93 -13.26 -2.99 10.51
C LYS A 93 -14.61 -3.60 10.95
N THR A 94 -15.67 -2.85 10.75
CA THR A 94 -17.04 -3.28 11.09
C THR A 94 -17.49 -4.45 10.24
N GLY A 95 -17.02 -4.49 8.98
CA GLY A 95 -17.42 -5.48 7.98
C GLY A 95 -18.88 -5.32 7.53
N VAL A 96 -19.46 -4.12 7.65
CA VAL A 96 -20.85 -3.84 7.29
C VAL A 96 -20.90 -2.80 6.18
N TYR A 97 -21.45 -3.20 5.04
CA TYR A 97 -21.53 -2.37 3.83
C TYR A 97 -22.96 -2.23 3.36
N THR A 98 -23.34 -1.04 2.94
CA THR A 98 -24.72 -0.76 2.53
C THR A 98 -24.74 0.01 1.22
N ALA A 99 -25.60 -0.41 0.28
CA ALA A 99 -25.88 0.32 -0.95
C ALA A 99 -27.38 0.47 -1.17
N GLU A 100 -27.79 1.54 -1.83
CA GLU A 100 -29.19 1.80 -2.18
C GLU A 100 -29.29 2.05 -3.68
N PHE A 101 -30.27 1.39 -4.31
CA PHE A 101 -30.55 1.54 -5.73
C PHE A 101 -32.04 1.39 -6.04
N THR A 102 -32.46 1.74 -7.24
CA THR A 102 -33.81 1.52 -7.73
C THR A 102 -33.81 0.55 -8.90
N ILE A 103 -34.79 -0.35 -8.90
CA ILE A 103 -35.17 -1.15 -10.07
C ILE A 103 -36.31 -0.41 -10.75
N ASN A 104 -36.12 -0.05 -12.00
CA ASN A 104 -37.08 0.73 -12.79
C ASN A 104 -37.61 -0.15 -13.91
N ASN A 105 -38.88 -0.51 -13.87
CA ASN A 105 -39.53 -1.36 -14.85
C ASN A 105 -39.88 -0.56 -16.10
N LEU A 106 -39.36 -0.98 -17.27
CA LEU A 106 -39.65 -0.41 -18.59
C LEU A 106 -40.70 -1.20 -19.38
N SER A 107 -41.05 -2.40 -18.89
CA SER A 107 -41.97 -3.30 -19.58
C SER A 107 -43.43 -2.87 -19.44
N GLY A 108 -44.28 -3.39 -20.30
CA GLY A 108 -45.74 -3.18 -20.25
C GLY A 108 -46.46 -4.05 -19.21
N LYS A 109 -45.75 -4.82 -18.40
CA LYS A 109 -46.28 -5.73 -17.37
C LYS A 109 -45.55 -5.58 -16.04
N ALA A 110 -46.16 -6.01 -14.94
CA ALA A 110 -45.44 -6.13 -13.68
C ALA A 110 -44.33 -7.18 -13.83
N GLN A 111 -43.18 -6.92 -13.22
CA GLN A 111 -42.04 -7.82 -13.23
C GLN A 111 -41.66 -8.21 -11.82
N GLU A 112 -41.26 -9.45 -11.64
CA GLU A 112 -40.75 -9.96 -10.37
C GLU A 112 -39.23 -10.12 -10.44
N TYR A 113 -38.55 -9.72 -9.37
CA TYR A 113 -37.07 -9.76 -9.29
C TYR A 113 -36.62 -10.50 -8.05
N THR A 114 -35.59 -11.31 -8.21
CA THR A 114 -34.85 -11.95 -7.11
C THR A 114 -33.45 -11.36 -7.02
N PHE A 115 -32.79 -11.59 -5.87
CA PHE A 115 -31.47 -11.03 -5.60
C PHE A 115 -30.47 -12.13 -5.32
N ALA A 116 -29.23 -11.91 -5.78
CA ALA A 116 -28.05 -12.67 -5.39
C ALA A 116 -26.87 -11.73 -5.16
N THR A 117 -25.88 -12.16 -4.42
CA THR A 117 -24.68 -11.36 -4.16
C THR A 117 -23.45 -12.27 -4.06
N ASP A 118 -22.42 -11.95 -4.83
CA ASP A 118 -21.10 -12.51 -4.65
C ASP A 118 -20.26 -11.51 -3.88
N VAL A 119 -19.55 -11.96 -2.86
CA VAL A 119 -18.61 -11.16 -2.09
C VAL A 119 -17.27 -11.87 -2.14
N PHE A 120 -16.21 -11.16 -2.49
CA PHE A 120 -14.88 -11.71 -2.60
C PHE A 120 -13.81 -10.66 -2.28
N THR A 121 -12.58 -11.11 -2.11
CA THR A 121 -11.39 -10.27 -2.00
C THR A 121 -10.35 -10.72 -3.02
N GLN A 122 -9.35 -9.88 -3.29
CA GLN A 122 -8.19 -10.31 -4.06
C GLN A 122 -7.42 -11.36 -3.27
N ASP A 123 -6.95 -12.38 -3.97
CA ASP A 123 -6.11 -13.41 -3.40
C ASP A 123 -4.70 -12.88 -3.13
N MET A 124 -3.94 -13.59 -2.33
CA MET A 124 -2.55 -13.27 -2.06
C MET A 124 -1.68 -14.48 -2.41
N PHE A 125 -0.54 -14.22 -3.00
CA PHE A 125 0.49 -15.22 -3.20
C PHE A 125 1.82 -14.74 -2.61
N GLU A 126 2.63 -15.68 -2.19
CA GLU A 126 3.96 -15.41 -1.67
C GLU A 126 5.02 -15.75 -2.74
N HIS A 127 5.93 -14.82 -2.98
CA HIS A 127 7.08 -15.04 -3.81
C HIS A 127 8.33 -14.52 -3.09
N GLU A 128 9.29 -15.41 -2.88
CA GLU A 128 10.56 -15.11 -2.19
C GLU A 128 10.39 -14.40 -0.82
N GLY A 129 9.40 -14.84 -0.04
CA GLY A 129 9.12 -14.29 1.29
C GLY A 129 8.37 -12.95 1.29
N THR A 130 7.93 -12.49 0.13
CA THR A 130 7.11 -11.27 -0.01
C THR A 130 5.71 -11.64 -0.46
N ALA A 131 4.70 -11.13 0.23
CA ALA A 131 3.30 -11.32 -0.12
C ALA A 131 2.86 -10.26 -1.16
N TYR A 132 2.17 -10.71 -2.19
CA TYR A 132 1.62 -9.90 -3.27
C TYR A 132 0.13 -10.14 -3.41
N LEU A 133 -0.63 -9.08 -3.77
CA LEU A 133 -2.01 -9.26 -4.21
C LEU A 133 -2.04 -9.83 -5.63
N ASP A 134 -2.89 -10.85 -5.83
CA ASP A 134 -3.12 -11.45 -7.14
C ASP A 134 -4.30 -10.76 -7.84
N THR A 135 -4.42 -10.99 -9.14
CA THR A 135 -5.62 -10.66 -9.91
C THR A 135 -6.74 -11.68 -9.69
N TRP A 136 -6.44 -12.82 -9.12
CA TRP A 136 -7.41 -13.83 -8.71
C TRP A 136 -8.13 -13.39 -7.46
N THR A 137 -9.30 -13.98 -7.22
CA THR A 137 -10.16 -13.61 -6.11
C THR A 137 -10.56 -14.83 -5.29
N THR A 138 -10.70 -14.63 -4.01
CA THR A 138 -11.18 -15.63 -3.05
C THR A 138 -12.56 -15.23 -2.52
N PRO A 139 -13.57 -16.11 -2.57
CA PRO A 139 -14.90 -15.83 -2.03
C PRO A 139 -14.87 -15.53 -0.53
N LEU A 140 -15.68 -14.58 -0.10
CA LEU A 140 -15.87 -14.23 1.30
C LEU A 140 -17.28 -14.62 1.75
N THR A 141 -17.39 -15.17 2.96
CA THR A 141 -18.69 -15.48 3.56
C THR A 141 -19.27 -14.23 4.23
N ALA A 142 -20.48 -13.85 3.82
CA ALA A 142 -21.20 -12.70 4.34
C ALA A 142 -22.69 -13.01 4.51
N GLU A 143 -23.31 -12.40 5.51
CA GLU A 143 -24.76 -12.32 5.65
C GLU A 143 -25.24 -11.17 4.76
N VAL A 144 -26.15 -11.46 3.83
CA VAL A 144 -26.69 -10.45 2.91
C VAL A 144 -28.20 -10.35 3.09
N SER A 145 -28.69 -9.14 3.15
CA SER A 145 -30.13 -8.86 3.21
C SER A 145 -30.51 -7.70 2.30
N TYR A 146 -31.70 -7.79 1.74
CA TYR A 146 -32.30 -6.75 0.90
C TYR A 146 -33.56 -6.23 1.56
N GLU A 147 -33.72 -4.93 1.65
CA GLU A 147 -34.90 -4.27 2.20
C GLU A 147 -35.62 -3.54 1.07
N VAL A 148 -36.90 -3.88 0.88
CA VAL A 148 -37.78 -3.27 -0.12
C VAL A 148 -39.13 -2.97 0.53
N GLY A 149 -39.55 -1.72 0.57
CA GLY A 149 -40.82 -1.32 1.13
C GLY A 149 -41.02 -1.68 2.62
N GLY A 150 -39.92 -1.80 3.37
CA GLY A 150 -39.93 -2.22 4.78
C GLY A 150 -40.02 -3.74 4.99
N GLN A 151 -39.92 -4.53 3.95
CA GLN A 151 -39.81 -5.99 4.00
C GLN A 151 -38.38 -6.41 3.71
N THR A 152 -37.89 -7.42 4.44
CA THR A 152 -36.55 -7.97 4.24
C THR A 152 -36.60 -9.23 3.40
N PHE A 153 -35.79 -9.27 2.36
CA PHE A 153 -35.61 -10.40 1.47
C PHE A 153 -34.20 -10.97 1.66
N VAL A 154 -34.07 -12.28 1.59
CA VAL A 154 -32.79 -13.00 1.66
C VAL A 154 -32.36 -13.34 0.24
N PRO A 155 -31.08 -13.21 -0.12
CA PRO A 155 -30.62 -13.54 -1.48
C PRO A 155 -30.89 -15.00 -1.83
N THR A 156 -31.22 -15.23 -3.09
CA THR A 156 -31.12 -16.57 -3.66
C THR A 156 -29.65 -16.90 -3.82
N SER A 157 -29.23 -18.07 -3.37
CA SER A 157 -27.89 -18.55 -3.69
C SER A 157 -27.76 -18.68 -5.22
N LYS A 158 -26.75 -18.01 -5.78
CA LYS A 158 -26.38 -18.20 -7.20
C LYS A 158 -25.56 -19.46 -7.42
N VAL A 159 -25.23 -20.19 -6.36
CA VAL A 159 -24.61 -21.49 -6.49
C VAL A 159 -25.58 -22.32 -7.32
N SER A 160 -25.15 -22.71 -8.51
CA SER A 160 -25.86 -23.72 -9.31
C SER A 160 -25.95 -24.98 -8.46
N CYS A 161 -27.03 -25.08 -7.71
CA CYS A 161 -27.35 -26.26 -6.92
C CYS A 161 -28.12 -27.26 -7.77
N ASP A 162 -27.75 -27.35 -9.04
CA ASP A 162 -28.20 -28.39 -9.96
C ASP A 162 -27.53 -29.72 -9.55
N VAL A 163 -28.07 -30.27 -8.44
CA VAL A 163 -27.55 -31.47 -7.81
C VAL A 163 -27.86 -32.72 -8.64
N ASN A 164 -29.00 -32.69 -9.32
CA ASN A 164 -29.46 -33.78 -10.17
C ASN A 164 -28.93 -33.69 -11.63
N ARG A 165 -28.27 -32.57 -11.99
CA ARG A 165 -27.67 -32.26 -13.30
C ARG A 165 -28.69 -32.22 -14.45
N ASP A 166 -29.88 -31.74 -14.17
CA ASP A 166 -30.91 -31.55 -15.22
C ASP A 166 -30.91 -30.16 -15.85
N GLY A 167 -30.02 -29.25 -15.42
CA GLY A 167 -29.86 -27.87 -15.90
C GLY A 167 -30.76 -26.87 -15.16
N LYS A 168 -31.40 -27.27 -14.07
CA LYS A 168 -32.25 -26.40 -13.23
C LYS A 168 -31.79 -26.48 -11.79
N THR A 169 -32.23 -25.54 -11.00
CA THR A 169 -32.14 -25.60 -9.53
C THR A 169 -33.55 -25.51 -8.97
N ASP A 170 -34.10 -26.64 -8.53
CA ASP A 170 -35.48 -26.74 -8.06
C ASP A 170 -35.67 -27.78 -6.94
N ALA A 171 -36.93 -28.16 -6.66
CA ALA A 171 -37.25 -29.08 -5.59
C ALA A 171 -36.74 -30.52 -5.85
N ASP A 172 -36.49 -30.87 -7.11
CA ASP A 172 -35.98 -32.20 -7.48
C ASP A 172 -34.51 -32.35 -7.07
N ASP A 173 -33.73 -31.24 -7.01
CA ASP A 173 -32.39 -31.23 -6.44
C ASP A 173 -32.39 -31.49 -4.93
N ALA A 174 -33.30 -30.85 -4.21
CA ALA A 174 -33.47 -31.13 -2.78
C ALA A 174 -33.91 -32.58 -2.53
N GLN A 175 -34.74 -33.13 -3.42
CA GLN A 175 -35.11 -34.55 -3.37
C GLN A 175 -33.87 -35.44 -3.61
N CYS A 176 -32.99 -35.10 -4.56
CA CYS A 176 -31.72 -35.84 -4.80
C CYS A 176 -30.84 -35.85 -3.53
N ILE A 177 -30.70 -34.71 -2.83
CA ILE A 177 -29.98 -34.65 -1.55
C ILE A 177 -30.62 -35.57 -0.50
N LEU A 178 -31.93 -35.50 -0.33
CA LEU A 178 -32.65 -36.31 0.66
C LEU A 178 -32.55 -37.81 0.37
N GLU A 179 -32.59 -38.22 -0.91
CA GLU A 179 -32.43 -39.60 -1.31
C GLU A 179 -31.00 -40.09 -1.04
N HIS A 180 -30.00 -39.25 -1.29
CA HIS A 180 -28.60 -39.55 -0.92
C HIS A 180 -28.46 -39.76 0.58
N VAL A 181 -28.99 -38.84 1.40
CA VAL A 181 -28.95 -38.93 2.86
C VAL A 181 -29.68 -40.14 3.39
N ALA A 182 -30.80 -40.54 2.74
CA ALA A 182 -31.55 -41.72 3.08
C ALA A 182 -30.90 -43.06 2.66
N GLY A 183 -29.78 -43.01 1.94
CA GLY A 183 -29.06 -44.18 1.44
C GLY A 183 -29.80 -44.89 0.31
N ASN A 184 -30.63 -44.21 -0.43
CA ASN A 184 -31.32 -44.74 -1.59
C ASN A 184 -30.36 -44.77 -2.79
N HIS A 185 -30.11 -45.95 -3.37
CA HIS A 185 -29.16 -46.15 -4.49
C HIS A 185 -29.58 -45.50 -5.82
N GLY A 186 -30.73 -44.82 -5.90
CA GLY A 186 -31.11 -43.97 -7.04
C GLY A 186 -30.35 -42.66 -7.14
N SER A 187 -29.59 -42.29 -6.09
CA SER A 187 -28.85 -41.05 -5.97
C SER A 187 -27.42 -41.05 -6.56
N ASP A 188 -27.05 -42.10 -7.30
CA ASP A 188 -25.70 -42.22 -7.90
C ASP A 188 -25.37 -41.13 -8.92
N ASN A 189 -26.37 -40.34 -9.33
CA ASN A 189 -26.21 -39.22 -10.24
C ASN A 189 -26.18 -37.84 -9.54
N CYS A 190 -26.29 -37.77 -8.18
CA CYS A 190 -26.24 -36.50 -7.46
C CYS A 190 -24.81 -35.92 -7.45
N ASP A 191 -24.70 -34.64 -7.74
CA ASP A 191 -23.46 -33.90 -7.54
C ASP A 191 -23.25 -33.59 -6.07
N LEU A 192 -22.49 -34.43 -5.37
CA LEU A 192 -22.26 -34.25 -3.92
C LEU A 192 -21.45 -33.00 -3.58
N THR A 193 -20.72 -32.43 -4.54
CA THR A 193 -20.00 -31.16 -4.35
C THR A 193 -20.97 -30.00 -4.40
N ALA A 194 -21.95 -30.06 -5.31
CA ALA A 194 -23.04 -29.08 -5.39
C ALA A 194 -24.04 -29.24 -4.24
N ALA A 195 -24.16 -30.46 -3.67
CA ALA A 195 -25.09 -30.80 -2.62
C ALA A 195 -24.67 -30.35 -1.20
N ASP A 196 -23.39 -30.05 -0.97
CA ASP A 196 -22.88 -29.51 0.30
C ASP A 196 -23.02 -27.97 0.29
N LEU A 197 -24.23 -27.50 0.67
CA LEU A 197 -24.58 -26.09 0.58
C LEU A 197 -23.98 -25.24 1.70
N ASP A 198 -23.79 -25.81 2.88
CA ASP A 198 -23.18 -25.11 4.02
C ASP A 198 -21.66 -25.27 4.08
N LYS A 199 -21.09 -26.06 3.14
CA LYS A 199 -19.65 -26.33 2.99
C LYS A 199 -18.97 -26.89 4.26
N ASP A 200 -19.73 -27.70 5.03
CA ASP A 200 -19.17 -28.36 6.22
C ASP A 200 -18.43 -29.68 5.87
N GLY A 201 -18.40 -30.04 4.60
CA GLY A 201 -17.78 -31.27 4.06
C GLY A 201 -18.67 -32.49 4.18
N LYS A 202 -19.96 -32.33 4.46
CA LYS A 202 -20.94 -33.40 4.57
C LYS A 202 -22.23 -33.03 3.87
N VAL A 203 -22.85 -33.99 3.20
CA VAL A 203 -24.17 -33.82 2.62
C VAL A 203 -25.21 -34.37 3.60
N THR A 204 -26.08 -33.50 4.08
CA THR A 204 -27.08 -33.80 5.11
C THR A 204 -28.49 -33.33 4.72
N SER A 205 -29.52 -33.66 5.51
CA SER A 205 -30.85 -33.13 5.31
C SER A 205 -30.93 -31.61 5.53
N TYR A 206 -29.92 -31.02 6.18
CA TYR A 206 -29.82 -29.59 6.35
C TYR A 206 -29.52 -28.86 5.04
N ASP A 207 -28.70 -29.48 4.17
CA ASP A 207 -28.43 -28.94 2.85
C ASP A 207 -29.68 -28.94 1.97
N ALA A 208 -30.48 -30.01 2.01
CA ALA A 208 -31.78 -30.03 1.35
C ALA A 208 -32.74 -28.95 1.90
N TYR A 209 -32.71 -28.70 3.21
CA TYR A 209 -33.46 -27.60 3.82
C TYR A 209 -32.98 -26.25 3.35
N LEU A 210 -31.68 -26.02 3.28
CA LEU A 210 -31.08 -24.77 2.77
C LEU A 210 -31.47 -24.53 1.31
N LEU A 211 -31.45 -25.58 0.48
CA LEU A 211 -31.88 -25.50 -0.91
C LEU A 211 -33.36 -25.13 -1.00
N LEU A 212 -34.23 -25.84 -0.33
CA LEU A 212 -35.68 -25.56 -0.31
C LEU A 212 -36.00 -24.18 0.26
N LYS A 213 -35.24 -23.74 1.26
CA LYS A 213 -35.35 -22.38 1.81
C LYS A 213 -34.93 -21.33 0.77
N GLY A 214 -33.88 -21.62 -0.03
CA GLY A 214 -33.47 -20.78 -1.15
C GLY A 214 -34.53 -20.69 -2.25
N LEU A 215 -35.26 -21.78 -2.54
CA LEU A 215 -36.36 -21.80 -3.49
C LEU A 215 -37.62 -21.05 -3.02
N THR A 216 -37.78 -20.81 -1.73
CA THR A 216 -38.91 -20.07 -1.17
C THR A 216 -38.68 -18.55 -1.11
N VAL A 217 -37.71 -18.03 -1.84
CA VAL A 217 -37.43 -16.59 -1.86
C VAL A 217 -38.61 -15.86 -2.50
N SER A 218 -39.21 -14.97 -1.72
CA SER A 218 -40.23 -14.05 -2.23
C SER A 218 -39.59 -13.09 -3.23
N ALA A 219 -40.01 -13.16 -4.47
CA ALA A 219 -39.64 -12.16 -5.48
C ALA A 219 -40.23 -10.80 -5.14
N VAL A 220 -39.53 -9.75 -5.51
CA VAL A 220 -39.99 -8.37 -5.39
C VAL A 220 -40.76 -8.00 -6.65
N GLU A 221 -42.06 -7.72 -6.54
CA GLU A 221 -42.84 -7.21 -7.65
C GLU A 221 -42.58 -5.72 -7.88
N VAL A 222 -42.23 -5.38 -9.12
CA VAL A 222 -42.15 -3.99 -9.61
C VAL A 222 -43.28 -3.74 -10.60
N PRO A 223 -44.29 -2.93 -10.23
CA PRO A 223 -45.45 -2.68 -11.09
C PRO A 223 -45.05 -2.04 -12.43
N VAL A 224 -46.00 -2.07 -13.40
CA VAL A 224 -45.84 -1.49 -14.73
C VAL A 224 -45.39 -0.03 -14.67
N ASN A 225 -44.35 0.31 -15.41
CA ASN A 225 -43.81 1.68 -15.51
C ASN A 225 -43.56 2.33 -14.14
N SER A 226 -43.17 1.56 -13.15
CA SER A 226 -42.85 2.05 -11.82
C SER A 226 -41.44 1.65 -11.38
N ALA A 227 -41.02 2.11 -10.20
CA ALA A 227 -39.74 1.79 -9.62
C ALA A 227 -39.90 1.40 -8.15
N VAL A 228 -39.02 0.52 -7.66
CA VAL A 228 -38.88 0.20 -6.26
C VAL A 228 -37.48 0.53 -5.77
N ASN A 229 -37.40 1.02 -4.52
CA ASN A 229 -36.11 1.23 -3.87
C ASN A 229 -35.69 -0.06 -3.19
N VAL A 230 -34.44 -0.41 -3.37
CA VAL A 230 -33.79 -1.56 -2.74
C VAL A 230 -32.61 -1.04 -1.92
N LYS A 231 -32.56 -1.47 -0.66
CA LYS A 231 -31.38 -1.27 0.19
C LYS A 231 -30.76 -2.64 0.45
N VAL A 232 -29.52 -2.81 0.06
CA VAL A 232 -28.74 -4.02 0.36
C VAL A 232 -27.82 -3.76 1.53
N THR A 233 -27.75 -4.71 2.45
CA THR A 233 -26.78 -4.73 3.54
C THR A 233 -26.00 -6.02 3.47
N ILE A 234 -24.68 -5.89 3.43
CA ILE A 234 -23.70 -6.98 3.38
C ILE A 234 -22.96 -6.93 4.71
N LYS A 235 -22.93 -8.03 5.45
CA LYS A 235 -22.25 -8.13 6.73
C LYS A 235 -21.32 -9.33 6.72
N LEU A 236 -20.01 -9.08 6.76
CA LEU A 236 -19.02 -10.14 6.87
C LEU A 236 -19.21 -10.95 8.14
N THR A 237 -19.06 -12.27 8.05
CA THR A 237 -19.08 -13.12 9.24
C THR A 237 -17.87 -12.88 10.14
N GLU A 238 -17.98 -13.22 11.42
CA GLU A 238 -16.83 -13.09 12.35
C GLU A 238 -15.64 -13.95 11.91
N ALA A 239 -15.91 -15.13 11.31
CA ALA A 239 -14.86 -15.99 10.76
C ALA A 239 -14.15 -15.31 9.58
N THR A 240 -14.91 -14.69 8.67
CA THR A 240 -14.34 -13.93 7.55
C THR A 240 -13.49 -12.76 8.05
N LYS A 241 -13.99 -11.99 9.02
CA LYS A 241 -13.23 -10.88 9.61
C LYS A 241 -11.93 -11.34 10.27
N ALA A 242 -11.96 -12.47 10.98
CA ALA A 242 -10.77 -13.05 11.58
C ALA A 242 -9.73 -13.44 10.53
N ALA A 243 -10.15 -14.11 9.45
CA ALA A 243 -9.27 -14.49 8.35
C ALA A 243 -8.69 -13.27 7.61
N LEU A 244 -9.50 -12.23 7.38
CA LEU A 244 -9.01 -10.98 6.77
C LEU A 244 -7.98 -10.27 7.66
N ASN A 245 -8.21 -10.22 8.98
CA ASN A 245 -7.24 -9.61 9.90
C ASN A 245 -5.92 -10.38 9.98
N GLU A 246 -5.96 -11.69 9.83
CA GLU A 246 -4.77 -12.54 9.84
C GLU A 246 -3.96 -12.41 8.55
N ASN A 247 -4.65 -12.49 7.40
CA ASN A 247 -3.98 -12.57 6.09
C ASN A 247 -3.73 -11.19 5.45
N TYR A 248 -4.49 -10.15 5.83
CA TYR A 248 -4.41 -8.80 5.26
C TYR A 248 -4.21 -7.76 6.36
N PRO A 249 -3.02 -7.67 6.96
CA PRO A 249 -2.78 -6.83 8.15
C PRO A 249 -3.05 -5.34 7.90
N VAL A 250 -2.81 -4.85 6.69
CA VAL A 250 -3.04 -3.44 6.30
C VAL A 250 -4.43 -3.21 5.70
N GLY A 251 -5.31 -4.21 5.72
CA GLY A 251 -6.67 -4.15 5.16
C GLY A 251 -6.80 -4.91 3.83
N ALA A 252 -8.05 -5.18 3.44
CA ALA A 252 -8.40 -5.96 2.26
C ALA A 252 -9.46 -5.26 1.43
N TYR A 253 -9.40 -5.42 0.10
CA TYR A 253 -10.51 -5.03 -0.76
C TYR A 253 -11.71 -5.92 -0.50
N ILE A 254 -12.89 -5.32 -0.38
CA ILE A 254 -14.17 -6.01 -0.38
C ILE A 254 -14.81 -5.72 -1.72
N GLU A 255 -14.85 -6.73 -2.53
CA GLU A 255 -15.30 -6.68 -3.91
C GLU A 255 -16.50 -7.59 -4.11
N GLY A 256 -17.22 -7.41 -5.20
CA GLY A 256 -18.31 -8.30 -5.54
C GLY A 256 -19.28 -7.77 -6.55
N PHE A 257 -20.35 -8.51 -6.73
CA PHE A 257 -21.47 -8.13 -7.57
C PHE A 257 -22.79 -8.36 -6.84
N ILE A 258 -23.68 -7.38 -6.93
CA ILE A 258 -25.08 -7.53 -6.54
C ILE A 258 -25.85 -7.82 -7.83
N TYR A 259 -26.55 -8.94 -7.86
CA TYR A 259 -27.34 -9.37 -9.01
C TYR A 259 -28.83 -9.15 -8.76
N VAL A 260 -29.51 -8.68 -9.82
CA VAL A 260 -30.97 -8.51 -9.85
C VAL A 260 -31.48 -9.31 -11.02
N ASN A 261 -32.10 -10.44 -10.74
CA ASN A 261 -32.58 -11.39 -11.74
C ASN A 261 -34.08 -11.29 -11.88
N THR A 262 -34.58 -11.31 -13.11
CA THR A 262 -36.02 -11.43 -13.34
C THR A 262 -36.49 -12.84 -12.95
N ALA A 263 -37.41 -12.91 -11.99
CA ALA A 263 -38.06 -14.15 -11.61
C ALA A 263 -39.28 -14.37 -12.51
N ASN A 264 -39.44 -15.50 -13.14
CA ASN A 264 -40.58 -15.88 -13.98
C ASN A 264 -40.80 -15.02 -15.25
N THR A 265 -40.34 -15.53 -16.35
CA THR A 265 -40.84 -15.11 -17.66
C THR A 265 -41.89 -16.12 -18.11
N GLU A 266 -43.14 -15.67 -18.30
CA GLU A 266 -44.28 -16.53 -18.62
C GLU A 266 -44.11 -17.33 -19.94
N ASP A 267 -43.16 -16.94 -20.80
CA ASP A 267 -42.92 -17.52 -22.12
C ASP A 267 -41.53 -18.18 -22.26
N GLY A 268 -40.80 -18.38 -21.17
CA GLY A 268 -39.43 -18.93 -21.24
C GLY A 268 -38.41 -17.97 -21.87
N GLU A 269 -38.75 -16.68 -21.98
CA GLU A 269 -37.83 -15.64 -22.42
C GLU A 269 -36.76 -15.39 -21.35
N ILE A 270 -35.50 -15.53 -21.71
CA ILE A 270 -34.39 -15.22 -20.78
C ILE A 270 -34.12 -13.73 -20.91
N LEU A 271 -34.50 -12.95 -19.89
CA LEU A 271 -34.16 -11.55 -19.80
C LEU A 271 -32.73 -11.39 -19.24
N PRO A 272 -32.00 -10.34 -19.66
CA PRO A 272 -30.68 -10.07 -19.13
C PRO A 272 -30.73 -9.81 -17.64
N GLU A 273 -29.82 -10.40 -16.93
CA GLU A 273 -29.55 -10.12 -15.54
C GLU A 273 -28.94 -8.75 -15.37
N HIS A 274 -29.29 -8.05 -14.29
CA HIS A 274 -28.56 -6.86 -13.88
C HIS A 274 -27.51 -7.21 -12.84
N SER A 275 -26.31 -6.63 -13.01
CA SER A 275 -25.21 -6.71 -12.07
C SER A 275 -24.77 -5.32 -11.62
N ILE A 276 -24.50 -5.15 -10.34
CA ILE A 276 -23.97 -3.92 -9.76
C ILE A 276 -22.60 -4.26 -9.17
N PRO A 277 -21.49 -3.84 -9.78
CA PRO A 277 -20.18 -4.04 -9.19
C PRO A 277 -20.06 -3.24 -7.89
N MET A 278 -19.42 -3.82 -6.90
CA MET A 278 -19.22 -3.19 -5.60
C MET A 278 -17.76 -3.23 -5.18
N LEU A 279 -17.32 -2.16 -4.52
CA LEU A 279 -15.96 -2.01 -4.04
C LEU A 279 -15.96 -1.27 -2.70
N GLY A 280 -15.25 -1.81 -1.73
CA GLY A 280 -14.92 -1.20 -0.46
C GLY A 280 -13.55 -1.62 0.03
N PHE A 281 -13.14 -1.09 1.16
CA PHE A 281 -11.89 -1.47 1.78
C PHE A 281 -12.11 -1.74 3.27
N TYR A 282 -11.84 -2.97 3.70
CA TYR A 282 -11.91 -3.42 5.08
C TYR A 282 -10.64 -3.03 5.81
N GLY A 283 -10.64 -1.87 6.42
CA GLY A 283 -9.52 -1.20 7.04
C GLY A 283 -9.45 0.27 6.63
N ASN A 284 -8.35 0.91 6.96
CA ASN A 284 -8.07 2.26 6.53
C ASN A 284 -7.12 2.20 5.32
N TRP A 285 -7.53 2.74 4.18
CA TRP A 285 -6.72 2.80 2.97
C TRP A 285 -5.37 3.48 3.20
N SER A 286 -5.29 4.42 4.16
CA SER A 286 -4.06 5.11 4.50
C SER A 286 -3.06 4.26 5.28
N ASP A 287 -3.50 3.18 5.92
CA ASP A 287 -2.61 2.29 6.68
C ASP A 287 -1.72 1.44 5.77
N GLY A 288 -2.14 1.21 4.54
CA GLY A 288 -1.30 0.57 3.55
C GLY A 288 -0.19 1.50 3.07
N TYR A 289 1.03 0.97 2.93
CA TYR A 289 2.20 1.75 2.53
C TYR A 289 2.00 2.45 1.18
N ALA A 290 2.02 3.78 1.20
CA ALA A 290 2.07 4.60 0.00
C ALA A 290 3.51 4.78 -0.49
N LEU A 291 4.47 4.76 0.43
CA LEU A 291 5.91 4.72 0.16
C LEU A 291 6.36 3.27 -0.03
N ASP A 292 7.28 3.04 -0.97
CA ASP A 292 8.06 1.81 -0.96
C ASP A 292 8.98 1.85 0.26
N THR A 293 8.80 0.90 1.17
CA THR A 293 9.52 0.85 2.45
C THR A 293 10.91 0.24 2.34
N SER A 294 11.27 -0.34 1.18
CA SER A 294 12.64 -0.80 0.95
C SER A 294 13.60 0.38 1.01
N THR A 295 14.56 0.32 1.89
CA THR A 295 15.55 1.38 2.06
C THR A 295 16.73 1.21 1.10
N PHE A 296 17.50 2.29 0.88
CA PHE A 296 18.78 2.18 0.14
C PHE A 296 19.74 1.17 0.77
N VAL A 297 19.63 0.99 2.07
CA VAL A 297 20.43 0.07 2.86
C VAL A 297 20.12 -1.37 2.48
N GLU A 298 18.85 -1.74 2.45
CA GLU A 298 18.41 -3.09 2.04
C GLU A 298 18.82 -3.41 0.63
N LYS A 299 18.75 -2.44 -0.30
CA LYS A 299 19.23 -2.60 -1.66
C LYS A 299 20.72 -2.99 -1.75
N LEU A 300 21.56 -2.41 -0.90
CA LEU A 300 22.98 -2.70 -0.92
C LEU A 300 23.30 -4.15 -0.52
N TYR A 301 22.42 -4.81 0.22
CA TYR A 301 22.65 -6.14 0.79
C TYR A 301 21.83 -7.24 0.13
N GLY A 302 21.32 -7.03 -1.05
CA GLY A 302 20.73 -8.07 -1.86
C GLY A 302 19.21 -7.97 -2.06
N ASP A 303 18.59 -6.91 -1.58
CA ASP A 303 17.22 -6.60 -2.01
C ASP A 303 17.25 -6.03 -3.42
N GLU A 304 16.88 -6.86 -4.40
CA GLU A 304 16.81 -6.47 -5.80
C GLU A 304 15.59 -5.60 -6.13
N ARG A 305 14.67 -5.41 -5.18
CA ARG A 305 13.49 -4.55 -5.39
C ARG A 305 13.94 -3.13 -5.69
N ILE A 306 13.48 -2.64 -6.80
CA ILE A 306 13.67 -1.26 -7.23
C ILE A 306 12.26 -0.72 -7.45
N PRO A 307 11.97 0.42 -6.93
CA PRO A 307 12.73 1.49 -6.32
C PRO A 307 12.71 1.48 -4.81
N HIS A 308 13.47 2.38 -4.20
CA HIS A 308 13.66 2.46 -2.76
C HIS A 308 13.38 3.87 -2.25
N THR A 309 12.83 3.94 -1.03
CA THR A 309 12.66 5.18 -0.30
C THR A 309 13.75 5.32 0.75
N GLY A 310 14.32 6.50 0.88
CA GLY A 310 15.37 6.72 1.87
C GLY A 310 15.86 8.15 1.93
N VAL A 311 16.66 8.44 2.94
CA VAL A 311 17.34 9.72 3.11
C VAL A 311 18.71 9.65 2.52
N MET A 312 19.04 10.62 1.66
CA MET A 312 20.38 10.87 1.15
C MET A 312 20.92 12.10 1.84
N GLN A 313 21.91 11.94 2.71
CA GLN A 313 22.67 13.11 3.15
C GLN A 313 23.49 13.69 2.00
N THR A 314 23.70 15.00 2.02
CA THR A 314 24.46 15.72 0.98
C THR A 314 25.93 15.30 0.89
N ASN A 315 26.43 14.56 1.86
CA ASN A 315 27.80 14.02 1.90
C ASN A 315 27.81 12.57 1.42
N TYR A 316 27.36 12.31 0.19
CA TYR A 316 27.60 11.01 -0.40
C TYR A 316 29.07 10.81 -0.71
N GLN A 317 29.59 9.66 -0.42
CA GLN A 317 30.92 9.24 -0.85
C GLN A 317 30.79 8.23 -1.98
N THR A 318 31.61 8.39 -3.02
CA THR A 318 31.82 7.32 -3.98
C THR A 318 32.61 6.24 -3.28
N ILE A 319 32.00 5.11 -3.00
CA ILE A 319 32.70 3.94 -2.46
C ILE A 319 32.87 2.87 -3.53
N LYS A 320 33.85 2.01 -3.32
CA LYS A 320 33.94 0.73 -4.00
C LYS A 320 33.17 -0.30 -3.18
N TYR A 321 31.99 -0.67 -3.66
CA TYR A 321 31.24 -1.78 -3.14
C TYR A 321 31.31 -2.96 -4.13
N ALA A 322 31.66 -4.15 -3.66
CA ALA A 322 31.83 -5.34 -4.50
C ALA A 322 32.72 -5.13 -5.74
N GLY A 323 33.68 -4.21 -5.66
CA GLY A 323 34.60 -3.90 -6.75
C GLY A 323 34.12 -2.82 -7.74
N GLU A 324 32.87 -2.36 -7.63
CA GLU A 324 32.32 -1.29 -8.45
C GLU A 324 32.25 0.05 -7.70
N LYS A 325 32.43 1.15 -8.44
CA LYS A 325 32.18 2.48 -7.87
C LYS A 325 30.68 2.73 -7.80
N THR A 326 30.17 2.90 -6.60
CA THR A 326 28.77 3.23 -6.36
C THR A 326 28.71 4.54 -5.59
N ASP A 327 27.90 5.47 -6.09
CA ASP A 327 27.55 6.67 -5.34
C ASP A 327 26.48 6.28 -4.34
N LEU A 328 26.88 6.11 -3.08
CA LEU A 328 25.98 5.73 -2.02
C LEU A 328 25.53 6.95 -1.24
N ALA A 329 24.24 7.02 -1.10
CA ALA A 329 23.57 7.98 -0.29
C ALA A 329 23.27 7.38 1.07
N TYR A 330 23.74 7.98 2.12
CA TYR A 330 23.64 7.46 3.48
C TYR A 330 22.62 8.25 4.27
N ALA A 331 21.70 7.52 4.83
CA ALA A 331 20.67 8.12 5.65
C ALA A 331 21.23 8.79 6.90
N ILE A 332 22.29 8.27 7.50
CA ILE A 332 22.61 8.60 8.88
C ILE A 332 24.11 8.69 9.13
N ASN A 333 24.90 7.73 8.68
CA ASN A 333 26.34 7.78 8.86
C ASN A 333 27.00 8.41 7.63
N PRO A 334 27.72 9.55 7.77
CA PRO A 334 28.44 10.17 6.65
C PRO A 334 29.68 9.39 6.23
N TYR A 335 30.04 8.33 6.94
CA TYR A 335 31.18 7.46 6.67
C TYR A 335 30.69 6.07 6.32
N VAL A 336 31.31 5.48 5.30
CA VAL A 336 31.07 4.09 4.94
C VAL A 336 32.37 3.34 4.99
N ILE A 337 32.31 2.18 5.62
CA ILE A 337 33.42 1.27 5.78
C ILE A 337 33.15 0.08 4.88
N GLU A 338 34.08 -0.17 3.90
CA GLU A 338 33.96 -1.31 2.99
C GLU A 338 33.95 -2.62 3.81
N GLY A 339 32.91 -3.41 3.61
CA GLY A 339 32.74 -4.72 4.29
C GLY A 339 31.89 -4.69 5.56
N GLU A 340 31.45 -3.53 6.04
CA GLU A 340 30.46 -3.44 7.12
C GLU A 340 29.01 -3.38 6.58
N SER A 341 28.11 -4.04 7.30
CA SER A 341 26.68 -4.05 6.97
C SER A 341 26.03 -2.71 7.34
N PRO A 342 25.40 -1.99 6.40
CA PRO A 342 24.59 -0.81 6.75
C PRO A 342 23.40 -1.12 7.64
N ALA A 343 22.94 -2.38 7.72
CA ALA A 343 21.92 -2.77 8.69
C ALA A 343 22.39 -2.57 10.15
N ASP A 344 23.69 -2.51 10.35
CA ASP A 344 24.31 -2.27 11.66
C ASP A 344 24.48 -0.77 11.98
N ILE A 345 24.07 0.14 11.06
CA ILE A 345 24.12 1.58 11.30
C ILE A 345 22.98 1.96 12.26
N PRO A 346 23.29 2.46 13.47
CA PRO A 346 22.25 2.82 14.42
C PRO A 346 21.50 4.07 13.98
N TYR A 347 20.22 3.93 13.68
CA TYR A 347 19.35 5.03 13.24
C TYR A 347 19.06 6.06 14.31
N ASP A 348 19.27 5.73 15.59
CA ASP A 348 19.14 6.63 16.74
C ASP A 348 20.29 7.63 16.90
N ARG A 349 21.32 7.55 16.05
CA ARG A 349 22.54 8.38 16.13
C ARG A 349 22.63 9.44 15.05
N ALA A 350 21.55 9.66 14.32
CA ALA A 350 21.54 10.67 13.27
C ALA A 350 21.85 12.06 13.83
N ALA A 351 22.86 12.71 13.27
CA ALA A 351 23.29 14.05 13.65
C ALA A 351 23.64 14.87 12.43
N ILE A 352 23.61 16.19 12.59
CA ILE A 352 23.92 17.12 11.51
C ILE A 352 24.52 18.41 12.06
N ASN A 353 25.56 18.93 11.38
CA ASN A 353 26.10 20.23 11.69
C ASN A 353 25.09 21.35 11.38
N SER A 354 24.94 22.33 12.29
CA SER A 354 23.95 23.39 12.19
C SER A 354 24.03 24.21 10.89
N LYS A 355 25.17 24.22 10.24
CA LYS A 355 25.48 24.97 9.01
C LYS A 355 25.41 24.11 7.75
N SER A 356 25.23 22.82 7.87
CA SER A 356 25.08 21.89 6.75
C SER A 356 23.64 21.88 6.26
N ALA A 357 23.44 21.61 4.96
CA ALA A 357 22.10 21.37 4.44
C ALA A 357 21.57 20.06 5.00
N ILE A 358 20.25 20.01 5.32
CA ILE A 358 19.61 18.82 5.91
C ILE A 358 19.80 17.60 5.00
N GLY A 359 19.67 17.77 3.68
CA GLY A 359 20.06 16.72 2.77
C GLY A 359 19.07 16.47 1.64
N LYS A 360 19.27 15.40 0.93
CA LYS A 360 18.41 14.93 -0.14
C LYS A 360 17.62 13.72 0.35
N PHE A 361 16.32 13.76 0.16
CA PHE A 361 15.43 12.65 0.37
C PHE A 361 15.06 12.07 -0.98
N THR A 362 15.06 10.77 -1.11
CA THR A 362 14.52 10.07 -2.28
C THR A 362 13.33 9.26 -1.81
N LEU A 363 12.21 9.43 -2.48
CA LEU A 363 11.02 8.65 -2.24
C LEU A 363 10.63 7.88 -3.51
N THR A 364 10.03 6.75 -3.29
CA THR A 364 9.35 5.97 -4.30
C THR A 364 7.97 5.62 -3.82
N ALA A 365 6.99 5.84 -4.67
CA ALA A 365 5.61 5.56 -4.35
C ALA A 365 5.21 4.16 -4.82
N SER A 366 4.52 3.42 -3.97
CA SER A 366 3.80 2.19 -4.33
C SER A 366 2.36 2.47 -4.78
N ARG A 367 1.84 3.67 -4.50
CA ARG A 367 0.50 4.15 -4.90
C ARG A 367 0.55 5.59 -5.36
N ASN A 368 -0.46 6.02 -6.14
CA ASN A 368 -0.64 7.43 -6.50
C ASN A 368 -0.88 8.28 -5.24
N ALA A 369 -0.45 9.54 -5.31
CA ALA A 369 -0.62 10.50 -4.23
C ALA A 369 -1.00 11.87 -4.79
N ALA A 370 -1.78 12.64 -4.04
CA ALA A 370 -2.12 14.02 -4.36
C ALA A 370 -0.87 14.91 -4.31
N ALA A 371 0.05 14.63 -3.37
CA ALA A 371 1.29 15.37 -3.25
C ALA A 371 2.42 14.53 -2.65
N ALA A 372 3.66 14.87 -3.05
CA ALA A 372 4.88 14.41 -2.39
C ALA A 372 5.56 15.63 -1.77
N VAL A 373 5.80 15.58 -0.48
CA VAL A 373 6.37 16.70 0.27
C VAL A 373 7.51 16.23 1.15
N TYR A 374 8.43 17.15 1.46
CA TYR A 374 9.29 16.95 2.61
C TYR A 374 8.97 17.99 3.69
N PHE A 375 9.29 17.64 4.93
CA PHE A 375 8.99 18.47 6.08
C PHE A 375 10.10 18.43 7.13
N VAL A 376 10.10 19.44 7.99
CA VAL A 376 10.93 19.49 9.19
C VAL A 376 10.04 19.84 10.36
N GLN A 377 10.11 19.05 11.43
CA GLN A 377 9.41 19.27 12.70
C GLN A 377 10.42 19.58 13.79
N ASP A 378 10.05 20.46 14.72
CA ASP A 378 10.80 20.68 15.94
C ASP A 378 10.62 19.52 16.95
N GLY A 379 11.27 19.64 18.11
CA GLY A 379 11.20 18.64 19.18
C GLY A 379 9.81 18.44 19.78
N ASP A 380 8.88 19.39 19.56
CA ASP A 380 7.49 19.33 20.00
C ASP A 380 6.57 18.75 18.90
N GLY A 381 7.11 18.36 17.75
CA GLY A 381 6.36 17.82 16.63
C GLY A 381 5.69 18.87 15.73
N LYS A 382 5.96 20.16 15.96
CA LYS A 382 5.44 21.24 15.13
C LYS A 382 6.22 21.34 13.82
N VAL A 383 5.52 21.41 12.70
CA VAL A 383 6.13 21.59 11.38
C VAL A 383 6.65 23.03 11.23
N VAL A 384 7.97 23.17 11.17
CA VAL A 384 8.66 24.47 10.99
C VAL A 384 9.03 24.73 9.53
N TYR A 385 9.00 23.71 8.70
CA TYR A 385 9.27 23.85 7.27
C TYR A 385 8.57 22.76 6.45
N THR A 386 8.01 23.16 5.31
CA THR A 386 7.51 22.27 4.26
C THR A 386 8.01 22.73 2.91
N GLY A 387 8.31 21.80 2.01
CA GLY A 387 8.78 22.14 0.68
C GLY A 387 8.73 20.98 -0.28
N GLY A 388 9.10 21.24 -1.54
CA GLY A 388 9.23 20.21 -2.56
C GLY A 388 7.92 19.54 -2.94
N VAL A 389 6.81 20.29 -2.94
CA VAL A 389 5.50 19.73 -3.30
C VAL A 389 5.51 19.38 -4.77
N ALA A 390 5.48 18.08 -5.07
CA ALA A 390 5.13 17.58 -6.39
C ALA A 390 3.63 17.29 -6.37
N GLU A 391 2.83 18.07 -7.11
CA GLU A 391 1.40 17.86 -7.25
C GLU A 391 1.14 16.66 -8.16
N GLN A 392 0.12 15.84 -7.83
CA GLN A 392 -0.27 14.66 -8.60
C GLN A 392 0.88 13.67 -8.84
N PHE A 393 1.35 13.05 -7.79
CA PHE A 393 2.44 12.09 -7.86
C PHE A 393 1.91 10.70 -8.27
N SER A 394 2.25 10.27 -9.48
CA SER A 394 1.89 8.92 -9.97
C SER A 394 2.90 7.89 -9.50
N ALA A 395 2.43 6.76 -8.98
CA ALA A 395 3.30 5.64 -8.55
C ALA A 395 4.09 5.01 -9.70
N ALA A 396 3.53 5.01 -10.90
CA ALA A 396 4.17 4.41 -12.05
C ALA A 396 3.99 5.25 -13.31
N TYR A 397 4.91 5.10 -14.25
CA TYR A 397 4.84 5.69 -15.58
C TYR A 397 5.31 4.71 -16.64
N TYR A 398 4.75 4.83 -17.85
CA TYR A 398 5.19 4.04 -18.99
C TYR A 398 6.44 4.65 -19.64
N TYR A 399 7.54 3.93 -19.59
CA TYR A 399 8.80 4.36 -20.20
C TYR A 399 8.89 3.84 -21.64
N ALA A 400 8.52 4.68 -22.59
CA ALA A 400 8.32 4.30 -23.99
C ALA A 400 9.57 3.71 -24.67
N SER A 401 10.77 4.19 -24.36
CA SER A 401 12.00 3.70 -24.96
C SER A 401 12.36 2.28 -24.52
N ALA A 402 11.95 1.86 -23.34
CA ALA A 402 12.13 0.50 -22.83
C ALA A 402 10.88 -0.37 -23.01
N GLN A 403 9.78 0.21 -23.49
CA GLN A 403 8.48 -0.46 -23.60
C GLN A 403 8.05 -1.15 -22.29
N ALA A 404 8.29 -0.49 -21.16
CA ALA A 404 8.06 -1.05 -19.83
C ALA A 404 7.46 -0.02 -18.88
N TRP A 405 6.67 -0.47 -17.93
CA TRP A 405 6.26 0.32 -16.79
C TRP A 405 7.43 0.43 -15.80
N ARG A 406 7.57 1.60 -15.22
CA ARG A 406 8.56 1.90 -14.19
C ARG A 406 7.90 2.64 -13.05
N ASN A 407 8.35 2.38 -11.83
CA ASN A 407 7.91 3.12 -10.68
C ASN A 407 8.51 4.53 -10.67
N THR A 408 7.73 5.47 -10.18
CA THR A 408 8.17 6.85 -10.07
C THR A 408 8.97 7.02 -8.78
N SER A 409 10.18 7.56 -8.91
CA SER A 409 10.96 8.03 -7.77
C SER A 409 11.21 9.52 -7.90
N ALA A 410 11.16 10.24 -6.79
CA ALA A 410 11.49 11.65 -6.73
C ALA A 410 12.57 11.92 -5.69
N GLY A 411 13.56 12.71 -6.08
CA GLY A 411 14.55 13.23 -5.16
C GLY A 411 14.15 14.65 -4.74
N LEU A 412 13.95 14.85 -3.45
CA LEU A 412 13.64 16.16 -2.87
C LEU A 412 14.86 16.65 -2.08
N THR A 413 15.39 17.80 -2.45
CA THR A 413 16.57 18.37 -1.78
C THR A 413 16.16 19.42 -0.76
N VAL A 414 16.50 19.17 0.51
CA VAL A 414 16.27 20.09 1.62
C VAL A 414 17.53 20.95 1.78
N ASN A 415 17.57 22.08 1.09
CA ASN A 415 18.68 23.02 1.19
C ASN A 415 18.66 23.85 2.50
N GLN A 416 17.62 23.70 3.31
CA GLN A 416 17.54 24.37 4.59
C GLN A 416 18.64 23.85 5.52
N LYS A 417 19.11 24.75 6.37
CA LYS A 417 20.12 24.47 7.39
C LYS A 417 19.45 24.52 8.76
N PRO A 418 19.82 23.66 9.71
CA PRO A 418 19.23 23.69 11.04
C PRO A 418 19.26 25.08 11.68
N ASN A 419 20.39 25.81 11.60
CA ASN A 419 20.49 27.16 12.15
C ASN A 419 19.58 28.19 11.49
N ALA A 420 19.27 28.03 10.20
CA ALA A 420 18.33 28.92 9.49
C ALA A 420 16.87 28.66 9.90
N LEU A 421 16.57 27.47 10.42
CA LEU A 421 15.28 27.09 10.99
C LEU A 421 15.20 27.36 12.50
N GLY A 422 16.26 27.89 13.11
CA GLY A 422 16.31 28.27 14.52
C GLY A 422 16.93 27.23 15.45
N PHE A 423 17.32 26.06 14.93
CA PHE A 423 17.96 25.00 15.73
C PHE A 423 19.43 25.33 16.06
N ARG A 424 19.86 24.88 17.22
CA ARG A 424 21.18 25.12 17.80
C ARG A 424 21.81 23.80 18.24
N GLU A 425 23.07 23.86 18.57
CA GLU A 425 23.80 22.76 19.20
C GLU A 425 23.00 22.06 20.29
N GLY A 426 22.84 20.75 20.19
CA GLY A 426 22.10 19.91 21.10
C GLY A 426 20.58 19.85 20.88
N ASP A 427 20.01 20.72 20.03
CA ASP A 427 18.59 20.62 19.68
C ASP A 427 18.33 19.38 18.81
N THR A 428 17.15 18.81 18.96
CA THR A 428 16.67 17.73 18.10
C THR A 428 15.56 18.22 17.18
N PHE A 429 15.52 17.67 15.96
CA PHE A 429 14.44 17.91 15.01
C PHE A 429 14.20 16.66 14.17
N THR A 430 13.00 16.54 13.62
CA THR A 430 12.66 15.48 12.70
C THR A 430 12.57 16.02 11.27
N ALA A 431 13.23 15.35 10.33
CA ALA A 431 13.12 15.67 8.92
C ALA A 431 12.70 14.44 8.13
N GLY A 432 11.79 14.61 7.21
CA GLY A 432 11.22 13.49 6.48
C GLY A 432 10.48 13.86 5.21
N MET A 433 9.87 12.85 4.64
CA MET A 433 9.03 12.91 3.46
C MET A 433 7.64 12.37 3.78
N ALA A 434 6.64 12.89 3.09
CA ALA A 434 5.30 12.36 3.11
C ALA A 434 4.74 12.26 1.70
N LEU A 435 4.01 11.19 1.42
CA LEU A 435 3.07 11.08 0.32
C LEU A 435 1.68 11.33 0.88
N ILE A 436 0.99 12.34 0.34
CA ILE A 436 -0.36 12.68 0.75
C ILE A 436 -1.33 11.95 -0.17
N PRO A 437 -2.11 11.00 0.33
CA PRO A 437 -3.10 10.27 -0.47
C PRO A 437 -4.14 11.19 -1.14
N GLU A 438 -4.66 10.76 -2.28
CA GLU A 438 -5.59 11.55 -3.09
C GLU A 438 -6.90 11.91 -2.38
N TYR A 439 -7.34 11.10 -1.41
CA TYR A 439 -8.58 11.38 -0.64
C TYR A 439 -8.46 12.52 0.40
N TYR A 440 -7.25 13.05 0.61
CA TYR A 440 -7.07 14.31 1.35
C TYR A 440 -7.18 15.54 0.43
N GLU A 441 -7.76 15.38 -0.76
CA GLU A 441 -7.98 16.50 -1.66
C GLU A 441 -8.80 17.59 -0.99
N VAL A 442 -8.31 18.81 -1.14
CA VAL A 442 -9.05 20.05 -0.92
C VAL A 442 -9.34 20.67 -2.29
N ASP A 443 -10.33 21.53 -2.38
CA ASP A 443 -10.61 22.27 -3.61
C ASP A 443 -9.34 23.04 -4.06
N GLY A 444 -8.62 22.48 -5.02
CA GLY A 444 -7.34 22.99 -5.52
C GLY A 444 -6.12 22.33 -4.88
N ALA A 445 -4.93 22.88 -5.15
CA ALA A 445 -3.68 22.42 -4.57
C ALA A 445 -3.62 22.69 -3.06
N MET A 446 -3.15 21.73 -2.27
CA MET A 446 -2.97 21.91 -0.83
C MET A 446 -1.96 23.03 -0.54
N THR A 447 -2.31 23.94 0.36
CA THR A 447 -1.36 24.95 0.85
C THR A 447 -0.34 24.32 1.80
N LYS A 448 0.79 24.99 2.01
CA LYS A 448 1.83 24.53 2.96
C LYS A 448 1.28 24.39 4.38
N GLU A 449 0.37 25.27 4.77
CA GLU A 449 -0.27 25.29 6.08
C GLU A 449 -1.21 24.07 6.25
N GLN A 450 -1.94 23.69 5.20
CA GLN A 450 -2.79 22.50 5.21
C GLN A 450 -1.95 21.22 5.27
N VAL A 451 -0.84 21.16 4.51
CA VAL A 451 0.13 20.05 4.58
C VAL A 451 0.72 19.96 5.98
N ALA A 452 1.17 21.05 6.56
CA ALA A 452 1.72 21.07 7.92
C ALA A 452 0.70 20.57 8.94
N ALA A 453 -0.53 21.10 8.90
CA ALA A 453 -1.61 20.67 9.79
C ALA A 453 -1.95 19.18 9.64
N LEU A 454 -1.90 18.64 8.42
CA LEU A 454 -2.13 17.21 8.18
C LEU A 454 -1.02 16.35 8.80
N ILE A 455 0.24 16.73 8.62
CA ILE A 455 1.40 16.02 9.21
C ILE A 455 1.32 16.08 10.75
N GLU A 456 1.07 17.27 11.33
CA GLU A 456 0.95 17.48 12.78
C GLU A 456 -0.23 16.73 13.40
N SER A 457 -1.29 16.48 12.62
CA SER A 457 -2.49 15.77 13.12
C SER A 457 -2.27 14.30 13.40
N GLY A 458 -1.18 13.70 12.88
CA GLY A 458 -0.93 12.25 12.95
C GLY A 458 -1.93 11.39 12.15
N LYS A 459 -2.73 12.02 11.26
CA LYS A 459 -3.72 11.28 10.44
C LYS A 459 -3.10 10.56 9.25
N LEU A 460 -1.90 10.93 8.84
CA LEU A 460 -1.15 10.18 7.83
C LEU A 460 -0.61 8.92 8.50
N GLY A 461 -0.98 7.75 7.97
CA GLY A 461 -0.46 6.47 8.45
C GLY A 461 1.06 6.35 8.23
N ASP A 462 1.70 5.45 8.97
CA ASP A 462 3.15 5.21 8.91
C ASP A 462 3.63 4.86 7.49
N GLY A 463 2.77 4.21 6.69
CA GLY A 463 3.07 3.89 5.29
C GLY A 463 3.05 5.09 4.34
N CYS A 464 2.67 6.28 4.82
CA CYS A 464 2.66 7.51 4.03
C CYS A 464 3.83 8.44 4.35
N MET A 465 4.59 8.17 5.41
CA MET A 465 5.69 9.01 5.86
C MET A 465 6.94 8.21 6.17
N LEU A 466 8.09 8.79 5.86
CA LEU A 466 9.39 8.33 6.33
C LEU A 466 10.13 9.52 6.89
N ALA A 467 10.50 9.47 8.15
CA ALA A 467 11.17 10.57 8.83
C ALA A 467 12.27 10.07 9.76
N TYR A 468 13.25 10.90 9.97
CA TYR A 468 14.39 10.63 10.84
C TYR A 468 14.58 11.78 11.80
N THR A 469 14.90 11.47 13.06
CA THR A 469 15.24 12.45 14.08
C THR A 469 16.75 12.68 14.07
N TYR A 470 17.12 13.96 14.00
CA TYR A 470 18.51 14.41 13.99
C TYR A 470 18.81 15.22 15.24
N THR A 471 20.03 15.06 15.75
CA THR A 471 20.62 15.97 16.74
C THR A 471 21.52 16.97 16.02
N VAL A 472 21.40 18.24 16.36
CA VAL A 472 22.32 19.27 15.88
C VAL A 472 23.62 19.16 16.65
N ASP A 473 24.71 18.91 15.94
CA ASP A 473 26.03 18.70 16.51
C ASP A 473 27.10 19.46 15.72
N ASP A 474 27.58 20.53 16.34
CA ASP A 474 28.66 21.39 15.81
C ASP A 474 30.02 21.08 16.47
N THR A 475 30.03 20.16 17.42
CA THR A 475 31.22 19.80 18.20
C THR A 475 32.09 18.84 17.42
N THR A 476 33.39 19.07 17.48
CA THR A 476 34.37 18.17 16.83
C THR A 476 34.81 17.10 17.83
N PRO A 477 34.91 15.82 17.41
CA PRO A 477 35.42 14.77 18.26
C PRO A 477 36.77 15.07 18.91
N GLU A 478 36.93 14.64 20.14
CA GLU A 478 38.20 14.77 20.87
C GLU A 478 38.91 13.40 20.97
N VAL A 479 40.12 13.32 20.42
CA VAL A 479 40.98 12.15 20.63
C VAL A 479 41.68 12.25 21.98
N LYS A 480 41.42 11.30 22.84
CA LYS A 480 42.01 11.24 24.20
C LYS A 480 43.37 10.57 24.18
N THR A 481 43.51 9.45 23.48
CA THR A 481 44.80 8.74 23.35
C THR A 481 44.94 8.03 22.01
N ILE A 482 46.16 7.94 21.53
CA ILE A 482 46.55 7.06 20.43
C ILE A 482 47.75 6.26 20.95
N GLN A 483 47.67 4.92 20.97
CA GLN A 483 48.68 4.03 21.50
C GLN A 483 49.03 2.94 20.51
N LYS A 484 50.31 2.66 20.34
CA LYS A 484 50.83 1.53 19.57
C LYS A 484 51.23 0.41 20.53
N ASP A 485 50.72 -0.78 20.26
CA ASP A 485 51.23 -1.99 20.87
C ASP A 485 52.56 -2.38 20.22
N LEU A 486 53.64 -2.36 20.96
CA LEU A 486 54.97 -2.62 20.44
C LEU A 486 55.22 -4.09 20.10
N GLN A 487 54.40 -5.01 20.60
CA GLN A 487 54.54 -6.44 20.32
C GLN A 487 53.80 -6.84 19.05
N THR A 488 52.58 -6.30 18.87
CA THR A 488 51.69 -6.66 17.79
C THR A 488 51.67 -5.64 16.62
N GLY A 489 52.16 -4.41 16.88
CA GLY A 489 52.03 -3.29 15.95
C GLY A 489 50.63 -2.65 15.92
N ALA A 490 49.67 -3.18 16.66
CA ALA A 490 48.31 -2.66 16.66
C ALA A 490 48.23 -1.22 17.17
N LEU A 491 47.43 -0.39 16.53
CA LEU A 491 47.17 1.00 16.91
C LEU A 491 45.79 1.11 17.55
N THR A 492 45.74 1.52 18.82
CA THR A 492 44.50 1.79 19.54
C THR A 492 44.24 3.28 19.60
N VAL A 493 43.07 3.70 19.16
CA VAL A 493 42.60 5.09 19.21
C VAL A 493 41.44 5.17 20.19
N VAL A 494 41.55 6.04 21.20
CA VAL A 494 40.46 6.33 22.13
C VAL A 494 39.98 7.76 21.92
N ALA A 495 38.70 7.91 21.73
CA ALA A 495 38.08 9.20 21.44
C ALA A 495 36.78 9.39 22.21
N GLN A 496 36.29 10.60 22.24
CA GLN A 496 35.02 10.99 22.83
C GLN A 496 34.41 12.11 22.01
N ASP A 497 33.11 12.14 21.94
CA ASP A 497 32.31 13.20 21.35
C ASP A 497 31.14 13.53 22.25
N ASN A 498 30.51 14.70 22.11
CA ASN A 498 29.31 15.04 22.86
C ASN A 498 28.08 14.22 22.41
N HIS A 499 28.13 13.68 21.20
CA HIS A 499 27.10 12.79 20.66
C HIS A 499 27.71 11.39 20.45
N TYR A 500 27.96 10.96 19.24
CA TYR A 500 28.56 9.65 18.95
C TYR A 500 29.69 9.75 17.93
N ILE A 501 30.74 8.95 18.09
CA ILE A 501 31.77 8.74 17.09
C ILE A 501 31.23 7.79 16.01
N ALA A 502 31.20 8.27 14.78
CA ALA A 502 30.74 7.52 13.62
C ALA A 502 31.85 6.77 12.88
N TYR A 503 33.11 7.17 13.11
CA TYR A 503 34.22 6.70 12.29
C TYR A 503 35.56 6.90 12.98
N VAL A 504 36.39 5.88 12.93
CA VAL A 504 37.84 5.99 13.18
C VAL A 504 38.55 5.32 12.01
N GLY A 505 39.39 6.08 11.30
CA GLY A 505 40.13 5.58 10.16
C GLY A 505 41.64 5.82 10.29
N VAL A 506 42.42 4.86 9.86
CA VAL A 506 43.90 4.94 9.79
C VAL A 506 44.33 4.93 8.35
N TYR A 507 45.05 5.96 7.97
CA TYR A 507 45.49 6.21 6.59
C TYR A 507 47.02 6.22 6.51
N LYS A 508 47.54 5.78 5.38
CA LYS A 508 49.00 5.79 5.12
C LYS A 508 49.51 7.22 4.91
N GLY A 509 50.59 7.57 5.54
CA GLY A 509 51.26 8.84 5.35
C GLY A 509 50.35 10.06 5.59
N ASN A 510 50.18 10.88 4.58
CA ASN A 510 49.37 12.11 4.63
C ASN A 510 47.87 11.90 4.42
N GLY A 511 47.36 10.66 4.51
CA GLY A 511 45.94 10.37 4.40
C GLY A 511 45.45 9.98 3.00
N ALA A 512 46.38 9.71 2.06
CA ALA A 512 46.02 9.40 0.66
C ALA A 512 45.42 7.98 0.46
N LYS A 513 45.74 7.04 1.35
CA LYS A 513 45.30 5.65 1.24
C LYS A 513 44.82 5.15 2.59
N LEU A 514 43.57 4.71 2.66
CA LEU A 514 43.00 4.03 3.84
C LEU A 514 43.76 2.71 4.06
N ILE A 515 44.14 2.45 5.29
CA ILE A 515 44.73 1.19 5.75
C ILE A 515 43.65 0.36 6.42
N SER A 516 42.97 0.95 7.39
CA SER A 516 41.91 0.30 8.16
C SER A 516 40.96 1.35 8.72
N ALA A 517 39.71 0.96 8.94
CA ALA A 517 38.70 1.81 9.57
C ALA A 517 37.71 0.96 10.37
N GLY A 518 36.97 1.59 11.27
CA GLY A 518 35.90 0.96 12.04
C GLY A 518 35.02 1.99 12.74
N VAL A 519 33.84 1.55 13.17
CA VAL A 519 32.95 2.29 14.05
C VAL A 519 33.17 1.78 15.47
N PRO A 520 33.57 2.63 16.43
CA PRO A 520 33.77 2.17 17.79
C PRO A 520 32.42 1.85 18.45
N ALA A 521 32.39 0.78 19.27
CA ALA A 521 31.20 0.45 20.03
C ALA A 521 30.91 1.52 21.09
N GLN A 522 29.67 1.98 21.15
CA GLN A 522 29.17 2.98 22.08
C GLN A 522 27.74 2.66 22.48
N GLU A 523 27.42 2.69 23.77
CA GLU A 523 26.08 2.44 24.30
C GLU A 523 25.26 3.73 24.45
N LYS A 524 25.95 4.86 24.67
CA LYS A 524 25.30 6.16 24.87
C LYS A 524 26.11 7.32 24.32
N ALA A 525 25.41 8.41 24.03
CA ALA A 525 26.05 9.66 23.64
C ALA A 525 27.05 10.14 24.70
N GLY A 526 28.14 10.74 24.25
CA GLY A 526 29.17 11.26 25.15
C GLY A 526 30.10 10.21 25.74
N GLU A 527 29.95 8.96 25.37
CA GLU A 527 30.76 7.87 25.92
C GLU A 527 32.17 7.87 25.35
N LEU A 528 33.15 7.58 26.24
CA LEU A 528 34.50 7.33 25.81
C LEU A 528 34.57 5.96 25.10
N CYS A 529 35.03 5.97 23.85
CA CYS A 529 35.09 4.76 23.05
C CYS A 529 36.45 4.56 22.39
N GLY A 530 36.73 3.35 21.95
CA GLY A 530 38.02 3.02 21.33
C GLY A 530 37.87 2.06 20.16
N ALA A 531 38.80 2.18 19.21
CA ALA A 531 38.98 1.25 18.12
C ALA A 531 40.43 0.82 18.02
N THR A 532 40.68 -0.47 17.77
CA THR A 532 42.02 -1.05 17.66
C THR A 532 42.22 -1.61 16.25
N PHE A 533 43.28 -1.19 15.61
CA PHE A 533 43.58 -1.55 14.22
C PHE A 533 44.87 -2.38 14.19
N PRO A 534 44.86 -3.61 13.69
CA PRO A 534 46.05 -4.36 13.42
C PRO A 534 46.80 -3.69 12.24
N LEU A 535 47.98 -3.20 12.51
CA LEU A 535 48.85 -2.59 11.51
C LEU A 535 50.17 -3.36 11.46
N ASP A 536 50.87 -3.28 10.34
CA ASP A 536 52.19 -3.85 10.11
C ASP A 536 53.17 -2.79 9.56
N ASP A 537 54.36 -3.20 9.29
CA ASP A 537 55.45 -2.31 8.80
C ASP A 537 55.11 -1.67 7.43
N SER A 538 54.12 -2.21 6.69
CA SER A 538 53.66 -1.62 5.46
C SER A 538 52.92 -0.29 5.64
N ALA A 539 52.46 -0.01 6.89
CA ALA A 539 51.86 1.27 7.26
C ALA A 539 52.79 2.46 7.06
N GLY A 540 54.12 2.20 7.16
CA GLY A 540 55.16 3.19 6.93
C GLY A 540 55.55 3.96 8.19
N GLU A 541 56.41 4.98 8.05
CA GLU A 541 56.89 5.78 9.16
C GLU A 541 55.77 6.61 9.86
N TYR A 542 54.84 7.10 9.05
CA TYR A 542 53.72 7.93 9.54
C TYR A 542 52.38 7.40 9.09
N VAL A 543 51.39 7.50 9.96
CA VAL A 543 49.98 7.30 9.65
C VAL A 543 49.17 8.54 10.01
N THR A 544 48.05 8.74 9.33
CA THR A 544 47.07 9.76 9.69
C THR A 544 45.84 9.06 10.28
N VAL A 545 45.50 9.38 11.51
CA VAL A 545 44.29 8.97 12.16
C VAL A 545 43.23 10.02 11.94
N VAL A 546 42.04 9.60 11.48
CA VAL A 546 40.86 10.44 11.29
C VAL A 546 39.78 9.93 12.22
N VAL A 547 39.20 10.82 13.00
CA VAL A 547 38.04 10.52 13.85
C VAL A 547 36.92 11.46 13.45
N GLY A 548 35.76 10.92 13.16
CA GLY A 548 34.59 11.66 12.74
C GLY A 548 33.34 11.26 13.50
N ASP A 549 32.40 12.21 13.66
CA ASP A 549 31.10 12.01 14.26
C ASP A 549 30.01 11.80 13.19
N TYR A 550 28.77 11.56 13.64
CA TYR A 550 27.61 11.41 12.73
C TYR A 550 27.18 12.71 12.06
N ALA A 551 27.59 13.87 12.56
CA ALA A 551 27.36 15.18 11.91
C ALA A 551 28.39 15.50 10.82
N GLY A 552 29.43 14.69 10.69
CA GLY A 552 30.51 14.87 9.73
C GLY A 552 31.60 15.84 10.20
N ASN A 553 31.67 16.18 11.49
CA ASN A 553 32.80 16.90 12.04
C ASN A 553 33.98 15.95 12.19
N GLU A 554 35.17 16.37 11.74
CA GLU A 554 36.37 15.54 11.71
C GLU A 554 37.54 16.15 12.43
N VAL A 555 38.32 15.33 13.10
CA VAL A 555 39.64 15.65 13.57
C VAL A 555 40.66 14.71 12.98
N LYS A 556 41.86 15.23 12.66
CA LYS A 556 42.96 14.48 12.02
C LYS A 556 44.23 14.61 12.83
N TYR A 557 44.87 13.47 13.08
CA TYR A 557 46.15 13.42 13.77
C TYR A 557 47.19 12.71 12.92
N LYS A 558 48.36 13.33 12.76
CA LYS A 558 49.53 12.68 12.19
C LYS A 558 50.29 11.97 13.31
N VAL A 559 50.47 10.66 13.17
CA VAL A 559 51.11 9.80 14.14
C VAL A 559 52.41 9.26 13.57
N ASN A 560 53.52 9.42 14.31
CA ASN A 560 54.79 8.81 13.97
C ASN A 560 54.75 7.32 14.33
N TYR A 561 54.30 6.48 13.40
CA TYR A 561 54.09 5.06 13.62
C TYR A 561 55.41 4.26 13.62
N GLY A 562 56.37 4.64 12.83
CA GLY A 562 57.72 4.00 12.74
C GLY A 562 58.71 4.46 13.79
N GLY A 563 58.36 5.43 14.65
CA GLY A 563 59.25 5.99 15.66
C GLY A 563 59.50 5.06 16.86
N THR A 564 60.44 5.49 17.70
CA THR A 564 60.76 4.76 18.95
C THR A 564 59.65 4.95 19.97
N PRO A 565 59.53 4.05 21.01
CA PRO A 565 58.52 4.17 22.06
C PRO A 565 58.48 5.52 22.79
N GLU A 566 59.59 6.22 22.84
CA GLU A 566 59.73 7.54 23.49
C GLU A 566 59.05 8.65 22.67
N ASP A 567 58.84 8.44 21.35
CA ASP A 567 58.16 9.37 20.47
C ASP A 567 56.60 9.34 20.61
N TYR A 568 56.07 8.31 21.27
CA TYR A 568 54.60 8.12 21.45
C TYR A 568 54.10 8.68 22.78
N THR A 569 54.98 9.05 23.71
CA THR A 569 54.58 9.63 24.97
C THR A 569 54.34 11.13 24.85
N GLY A 570 53.13 11.51 24.40
CA GLY A 570 52.56 12.79 24.75
C GLY A 570 52.65 13.95 23.76
N ARG A 571 52.86 13.72 22.48
CA ARG A 571 52.70 14.78 21.46
C ARG A 571 51.66 14.40 20.39
N LEU A 572 50.42 14.67 20.68
CA LEU A 572 49.35 14.75 19.68
C LEU A 572 49.52 16.04 18.89
N PHE A 573 50.01 15.96 17.64
CA PHE A 573 49.97 17.10 16.72
C PHE A 573 48.64 17.10 16.02
N GLY A 574 47.62 17.69 16.65
CA GLY A 574 46.29 17.87 16.05
C GLY A 574 46.34 19.01 15.03
N PHE A 575 45.85 18.75 13.83
CA PHE A 575 45.40 19.79 12.92
C PHE A 575 43.89 19.76 12.89
N THR A 576 43.25 20.68 13.62
CA THR A 576 41.83 20.94 13.41
C THR A 576 41.68 21.63 12.06
N SER A 577 41.47 20.87 11.02
CA SER A 577 41.01 21.46 9.77
C SER A 577 39.51 21.40 9.74
N GLY A 578 38.88 22.49 10.11
CA GLY A 578 37.50 22.79 9.73
C GLY A 578 37.37 22.91 8.20
N THR A 579 37.84 21.93 7.46
CA THR A 579 37.68 21.88 6.01
C THR A 579 36.44 21.08 5.68
N LYS A 580 35.39 21.83 5.38
CA LYS A 580 34.29 21.39 4.54
C LYS A 580 34.82 20.43 3.48
N ARG A 581 34.31 19.19 3.44
CA ARG A 581 34.15 18.52 2.16
C ARG A 581 32.97 19.23 1.46
N GLY A 582 33.28 20.30 0.77
CA GLY A 582 32.38 21.00 -0.09
C GLY A 582 32.66 20.65 -1.53
N ASN A 583 31.63 20.40 -2.24
CA ASN A 583 31.27 20.29 -3.64
C ASN A 583 31.04 18.92 -4.13
#